data_058804af1a3a6b28994ae058dad27a19
#
_entry.id   058804af1a3a6b28994ae058dad27a19
#
_cell.length_a   1.000
_cell.length_b   1.000
_cell.length_c   1.000
_cell.angle_alpha   90.00
_cell.angle_beta   90.00
_cell.angle_gamma   90.00
#
_symmetry.space_group_name_H-M   'P 1'
#
loop_
_entity.id
_entity.type
_entity.pdbx_description
1 polymer ?
#
loop_
_entity_poly.entity_id
_entity_poly.type
_entity_poly.pdbx_seq_one_letter_code
_entity_poly.pdbx_strand_id
1 'polypeptide(L)'
;MNVLTAPIKNDTWTEATWEEFIQATENPDYQRGKFYYYQNQLRIELSPISSDHAHDHSTILGGIHLYLATHDLNVAIKDNCSYRKADKQEAQPDISCYVGNNADVIPSGTGIVNLNDYPPPDLVIEIANISLADDQGKNGYFMKS
;
A
#
# COMPACT_ATOMS: atom_id res chain seq x y z
N MET A 1 0.41 21.36 -18.73
CA MET A 1 0.36 20.71 -17.41
C MET A 1 -1.13 20.56 -17.06
N ASN A 2 -1.66 19.35 -17.19
CA ASN A 2 -3.01 19.10 -16.70
C ASN A 2 -2.93 18.95 -15.18
N VAL A 3 -3.34 19.98 -14.49
CA VAL A 3 -3.60 19.89 -13.05
C VAL A 3 -4.95 19.21 -12.92
N LEU A 4 -5.04 18.20 -12.06
CA LEU A 4 -6.34 17.65 -11.66
C LEU A 4 -7.24 18.82 -11.24
N THR A 5 -8.16 19.21 -12.10
CA THR A 5 -8.98 20.42 -11.94
C THR A 5 -10.13 20.25 -10.96
N ALA A 6 -10.41 19.02 -10.55
CA ALA A 6 -11.44 18.70 -9.57
C ALA A 6 -10.80 18.09 -8.29
N PRO A 7 -11.35 18.37 -7.11
CA PRO A 7 -10.89 17.73 -5.89
C PRO A 7 -11.10 16.22 -5.97
N ILE A 8 -10.06 15.47 -5.59
CA ILE A 8 -10.09 14.00 -5.58
C ILE A 8 -11.05 13.56 -4.47
N LYS A 9 -12.03 12.76 -4.84
CA LYS A 9 -12.98 12.19 -3.88
C LYS A 9 -12.28 11.09 -3.09
N ASN A 10 -12.38 11.18 -1.76
CA ASN A 10 -11.80 10.19 -0.86
C ASN A 10 -12.23 8.76 -1.20
N ASP A 11 -11.28 7.84 -1.16
CA ASP A 11 -11.47 6.40 -1.36
C ASP A 11 -12.25 6.04 -2.64
N THR A 12 -11.97 6.76 -3.72
CA THR A 12 -12.64 6.57 -5.01
C THR A 12 -11.62 6.54 -6.12
N TRP A 13 -11.71 5.53 -7.00
CA TRP A 13 -10.89 5.45 -8.20
C TRP A 13 -11.27 6.55 -9.18
N THR A 14 -10.29 7.36 -9.57
CA THR A 14 -10.44 8.51 -10.47
C THR A 14 -9.44 8.39 -11.61
N GLU A 15 -9.85 8.63 -12.83
CA GLU A 15 -8.94 8.64 -13.98
C GLU A 15 -7.84 9.69 -13.79
N ALA A 16 -6.60 9.27 -14.00
CA ALA A 16 -5.44 10.14 -13.91
C ALA A 16 -4.26 9.55 -14.68
N THR A 17 -3.42 10.40 -15.22
CA THR A 17 -2.11 10.01 -15.72
C THR A 17 -1.14 9.73 -14.58
N TRP A 18 -0.01 9.10 -14.89
CA TRP A 18 1.06 8.91 -13.90
C TRP A 18 1.58 10.24 -13.34
N GLU A 19 1.74 11.24 -14.18
CA GLU A 19 2.19 12.59 -13.80
C GLU A 19 1.21 13.26 -12.84
N GLU A 20 -0.08 13.15 -13.10
CA GLU A 20 -1.13 13.66 -12.21
C GLU A 20 -1.15 12.92 -10.87
N PHE A 21 -0.93 11.60 -10.89
CA PHE A 21 -0.77 10.82 -9.68
C PHE A 21 0.43 11.29 -8.85
N ILE A 22 1.60 11.49 -9.46
CA ILE A 22 2.78 11.99 -8.76
C ILE A 22 2.51 13.38 -8.16
N GLN A 23 1.89 14.29 -8.90
CA GLN A 23 1.49 15.60 -8.39
C GLN A 23 0.54 15.49 -7.18
N ALA A 24 -0.39 14.53 -7.20
CA ALA A 24 -1.28 14.29 -6.07
C ALA A 24 -0.51 13.81 -4.82
N THR A 25 0.51 12.96 -4.98
CA THR A 25 1.33 12.50 -3.85
C THR A 25 2.16 13.62 -3.20
N GLU A 26 2.45 14.68 -3.94
CA GLU A 26 3.19 15.87 -3.48
C GLU A 26 2.30 16.96 -2.92
N ASN A 27 0.98 16.84 -3.08
CA ASN A 27 0.02 17.85 -2.63
C ASN A 27 -0.12 17.83 -1.10
N PRO A 28 0.12 18.97 -0.41
CA PRO A 28 -0.02 19.08 1.03
C PRO A 28 -1.39 18.64 1.58
N ASP A 29 -2.46 18.81 0.81
CA ASP A 29 -3.82 18.44 1.24
C ASP A 29 -4.00 16.92 1.39
N TYR A 30 -3.12 16.13 0.76
CA TYR A 30 -3.18 14.66 0.76
C TYR A 30 -2.02 14.00 1.51
N GLN A 31 -1.16 14.74 2.19
CA GLN A 31 0.09 14.24 2.81
C GLN A 31 -0.09 13.03 3.74
N ARG A 32 -1.27 12.88 4.34
CA ARG A 32 -1.57 11.77 5.25
C ARG A 32 -2.40 10.66 4.61
N GLY A 33 -2.57 10.73 3.30
CA GLY A 33 -3.32 9.74 2.54
C GLY A 33 -2.49 8.51 2.23
N LYS A 34 -3.17 7.40 2.01
CA LYS A 34 -2.64 6.23 1.32
C LYS A 34 -2.92 6.38 -0.16
N PHE A 35 -1.91 6.14 -0.99
CA PHE A 35 -1.97 6.35 -2.42
C PHE A 35 -1.94 5.03 -3.16
N TYR A 36 -2.84 4.91 -4.14
CA TYR A 36 -2.93 3.77 -5.05
C TYR A 36 -3.01 4.27 -6.49
N TYR A 37 -2.29 3.62 -7.38
CA TYR A 37 -2.35 3.88 -8.80
C TYR A 37 -2.33 2.58 -9.58
N TYR A 38 -3.28 2.42 -10.48
CA TYR A 38 -3.37 1.24 -11.35
C TYR A 38 -4.21 1.54 -12.60
N GLN A 39 -3.74 1.12 -13.78
CA GLN A 39 -4.46 1.26 -15.05
C GLN A 39 -5.01 2.67 -15.31
N ASN A 40 -4.16 3.69 -15.21
CA ASN A 40 -4.53 5.10 -15.38
C ASN A 40 -5.64 5.58 -14.44
N GLN A 41 -5.70 5.03 -13.26
CA GLN A 41 -6.59 5.50 -12.19
C GLN A 41 -5.81 5.66 -10.90
N LEU A 42 -6.13 6.70 -10.16
CA LEU A 42 -5.64 6.92 -8.81
C LEU A 42 -6.77 6.76 -7.79
N ARG A 43 -6.39 6.36 -6.59
CA ARG A 43 -7.24 6.38 -5.39
C ARG A 43 -6.43 6.91 -4.22
N ILE A 44 -7.02 7.79 -3.44
CA ILE A 44 -6.42 8.31 -2.21
C ILE A 44 -7.37 7.98 -1.07
N GLU A 45 -6.85 7.28 -0.08
CA GLU A 45 -7.56 6.97 1.16
C GLU A 45 -7.06 7.93 2.26
N LEU A 46 -7.93 8.86 2.67
CA LEU A 46 -7.61 9.88 3.67
C LEU A 46 -8.07 9.45 5.06
N SER A 47 -7.31 9.85 6.07
CA SER A 47 -7.73 9.72 7.48
C SER A 47 -8.89 10.68 7.82
N PRO A 48 -9.74 10.34 8.83
CA PRO A 48 -9.56 9.22 9.75
C PRO A 48 -10.05 7.88 9.21
N ILE A 49 -9.36 6.81 9.59
CA ILE A 49 -9.84 5.44 9.39
C ILE A 49 -10.86 5.08 10.48
N SER A 50 -11.72 4.10 10.21
CA SER A 50 -12.71 3.67 11.21
C SER A 50 -12.05 3.00 12.43
N SER A 51 -12.75 3.03 13.58
CA SER A 51 -12.32 2.33 14.80
C SER A 51 -12.16 0.83 14.56
N ASP A 52 -13.06 0.24 13.79
CA ASP A 52 -13.03 -1.20 13.49
C ASP A 52 -11.82 -1.56 12.63
N HIS A 53 -11.53 -0.79 11.60
CA HIS A 53 -10.32 -0.96 10.78
C HIS A 53 -9.05 -0.87 11.64
N ALA A 54 -8.95 0.13 12.49
CA ALA A 54 -7.80 0.31 13.37
C ALA A 54 -7.64 -0.86 14.37
N HIS A 55 -8.77 -1.36 14.91
CA HIS A 55 -8.78 -2.51 15.82
C HIS A 55 -8.34 -3.79 15.09
N ASP A 56 -8.91 -4.08 13.94
CA ASP A 56 -8.60 -5.26 13.14
C ASP A 56 -7.15 -5.26 12.68
N HIS A 57 -6.64 -4.11 12.23
CA HIS A 57 -5.23 -3.93 11.88
C HIS A 57 -4.31 -4.28 13.06
N SER A 58 -4.57 -3.71 14.23
CA SER A 58 -3.80 -3.97 15.45
C SER A 58 -3.87 -5.44 15.87
N THR A 59 -5.03 -6.06 15.80
CA THR A 59 -5.25 -7.46 16.16
C THR A 59 -4.49 -8.41 15.23
N ILE A 60 -4.58 -8.19 13.94
CA ILE A 60 -3.89 -9.01 12.93
C ILE A 60 -2.38 -8.86 13.06
N LEU A 61 -1.88 -7.62 13.17
CA LEU A 61 -0.45 -7.35 13.35
C LEU A 61 0.09 -7.98 14.63
N GLY A 62 -0.64 -7.86 15.74
CA GLY A 62 -0.31 -8.50 17.01
C GLY A 62 -0.27 -10.02 16.92
N GLY A 63 -1.23 -10.62 16.21
CA GLY A 63 -1.28 -12.07 15.95
C GLY A 63 -0.08 -12.57 15.14
N ILE A 64 0.33 -11.82 14.12
CA ILE A 64 1.54 -12.12 13.34
C ILE A 64 2.78 -12.08 14.22
N HIS A 65 2.97 -11.02 15.01
CA HIS A 65 4.11 -10.91 15.92
C HIS A 65 4.14 -12.04 16.95
N LEU A 66 2.98 -12.40 17.53
CA LEU A 66 2.90 -13.51 18.48
C LEU A 66 3.26 -14.85 17.83
N TYR A 67 2.76 -15.09 16.63
CA TYR A 67 3.10 -16.30 15.87
C TYR A 67 4.61 -16.39 15.61
N LEU A 68 5.22 -15.31 15.14
CA LEU A 68 6.66 -15.25 14.87
C LEU A 68 7.51 -15.42 16.13
N ALA A 69 7.05 -14.92 17.28
CA ALA A 69 7.76 -15.10 18.56
C ALA A 69 7.81 -16.56 19.03
N THR A 70 6.87 -17.40 18.57
CA THR A 70 6.76 -18.81 18.94
C THR A 70 7.29 -19.75 17.87
N HIS A 71 7.64 -19.26 16.69
CA HIS A 71 8.17 -20.02 15.56
C HIS A 71 9.48 -19.39 15.10
N ASP A 72 10.47 -20.23 14.79
CA ASP A 72 11.77 -19.77 14.29
C ASP A 72 11.69 -19.44 12.79
N LEU A 73 11.04 -18.32 12.50
CA LEU A 73 10.86 -17.81 11.14
C LEU A 73 11.52 -16.44 10.98
N ASN A 74 12.31 -16.30 9.92
CA ASN A 74 12.88 -15.02 9.53
C ASN A 74 11.84 -14.25 8.70
N VAL A 75 11.28 -13.18 9.26
CA VAL A 75 10.24 -12.36 8.61
C VAL A 75 10.46 -10.89 8.92
N ALA A 76 10.44 -10.05 7.89
CA ALA A 76 10.32 -8.60 8.03
C ALA A 76 8.87 -8.19 7.79
N ILE A 77 8.27 -7.58 8.81
CA ILE A 77 6.90 -7.05 8.74
C ILE A 77 6.97 -5.55 8.46
N LYS A 78 6.17 -5.09 7.51
CA LYS A 78 6.04 -3.68 7.17
C LYS A 78 4.59 -3.23 7.33
N ASP A 79 4.42 -2.15 8.05
CA ASP A 79 3.14 -1.51 8.31
C ASP A 79 3.00 -0.29 7.40
N ASN A 80 1.95 -0.26 6.59
CA ASN A 80 1.66 0.85 5.66
C ASN A 80 2.84 1.21 4.73
N CYS A 81 3.55 0.23 4.23
CA CYS A 81 4.68 0.43 3.32
C CYS A 81 4.20 0.66 1.89
N SER A 82 4.75 1.67 1.22
CA SER A 82 4.46 1.96 -0.19
C SER A 82 5.38 1.17 -1.12
N TYR A 83 4.78 0.61 -2.15
CA TYR A 83 5.44 -0.14 -3.22
C TYR A 83 5.14 0.52 -4.57
N ARG A 84 6.17 0.91 -5.31
CA ARG A 84 6.04 1.63 -6.57
C ARG A 84 6.75 0.92 -7.71
N LYS A 85 6.06 0.78 -8.83
CA LYS A 85 6.65 0.49 -10.14
C LYS A 85 6.39 1.70 -11.03
N ALA A 86 7.42 2.50 -11.28
CA ALA A 86 7.30 3.79 -11.96
C ALA A 86 6.52 3.67 -13.28
N ASP A 87 5.72 4.66 -13.59
CA ASP A 87 4.84 4.76 -14.76
C ASP A 87 3.76 3.68 -14.89
N LYS A 88 3.60 2.82 -13.88
CA LYS A 88 2.68 1.67 -13.94
C LYS A 88 1.73 1.57 -12.77
N GLN A 89 2.26 1.54 -11.57
CA GLN A 89 1.44 1.21 -10.41
C GLN A 89 2.09 1.61 -9.08
N GLU A 90 1.24 1.87 -8.10
CA GLU A 90 1.61 2.05 -6.69
C GLU A 90 0.54 1.47 -5.79
N ALA A 91 0.93 0.87 -4.67
CA ALA A 91 0.04 0.47 -3.60
C ALA A 91 0.69 0.66 -2.23
N GLN A 92 -0.14 0.85 -1.23
CA GLN A 92 0.26 0.98 0.16
C GLN A 92 -0.60 0.07 1.03
N PRO A 93 -0.34 -1.25 1.02
CA PRO A 93 -1.11 -2.21 1.81
C PRO A 93 -1.00 -1.94 3.31
N ASP A 94 -2.01 -2.36 4.06
CA ASP A 94 -2.03 -2.21 5.52
C ASP A 94 -0.87 -2.94 6.17
N ILE A 95 -0.65 -4.20 5.80
CA ILE A 95 0.46 -5.02 6.31
C ILE A 95 1.09 -5.78 5.14
N SER A 96 2.41 -5.85 5.12
CA SER A 96 3.15 -6.67 4.18
C SER A 96 4.33 -7.36 4.85
N CYS A 97 4.71 -8.53 4.34
CA CYS A 97 5.78 -9.33 4.91
C CYS A 97 6.75 -9.83 3.83
N TYR A 98 8.03 -9.77 4.13
CA TYR A 98 9.07 -10.50 3.42
C TYR A 98 9.51 -11.67 4.26
N VAL A 99 9.56 -12.87 3.70
CA VAL A 99 9.70 -14.13 4.43
C VAL A 99 10.98 -14.88 4.01
N GLY A 100 11.62 -15.51 4.97
CA GLY A 100 12.79 -16.35 4.72
C GLY A 100 13.97 -15.56 4.14
N ASN A 101 14.48 -15.99 2.99
CA ASN A 101 15.61 -15.33 2.34
C ASN A 101 15.32 -13.91 1.85
N ASN A 102 14.05 -13.53 1.72
CA ASN A 102 13.62 -12.18 1.33
C ASN A 102 13.52 -11.21 2.53
N ALA A 103 13.58 -11.70 3.76
CA ALA A 103 13.34 -10.87 4.95
C ALA A 103 14.25 -9.63 5.02
N ASP A 104 15.48 -9.74 4.56
CA ASP A 104 16.48 -8.68 4.62
C ASP A 104 16.73 -7.99 3.26
N VAL A 105 15.89 -8.26 2.25
CA VAL A 105 16.12 -7.79 0.87
C VAL A 105 15.96 -6.26 0.73
N ILE A 106 15.14 -5.64 1.56
CA ILE A 106 14.91 -4.19 1.52
C ILE A 106 15.88 -3.49 2.48
N PRO A 107 16.79 -2.63 1.97
CA PRO A 107 17.76 -1.93 2.81
C PRO A 107 17.10 -1.02 3.85
N SER A 108 17.76 -0.86 4.98
CA SER A 108 17.39 0.15 5.97
C SER A 108 17.44 1.55 5.37
N GLY A 109 16.48 2.39 5.73
CA GLY A 109 16.37 3.77 5.20
C GLY A 109 15.62 3.87 3.87
N THR A 110 15.13 2.74 3.32
CA THR A 110 14.26 2.77 2.14
C THR A 110 12.92 3.43 2.49
N GLY A 111 12.50 4.41 1.72
CA GLY A 111 11.17 5.02 1.80
C GLY A 111 10.15 4.20 1.00
N ILE A 112 9.85 4.64 -0.23
CA ILE A 112 9.01 3.87 -1.15
C ILE A 112 9.85 2.72 -1.74
N VAL A 113 9.36 1.49 -1.67
CA VAL A 113 10.03 0.33 -2.26
C VAL A 113 9.87 0.36 -3.78
N ASN A 114 10.99 0.45 -4.49
CA ASN A 114 10.99 0.41 -5.96
C ASN A 114 10.94 -1.03 -6.46
N LEU A 115 9.84 -1.41 -7.07
CA LEU A 115 9.62 -2.76 -7.60
C LEU A 115 10.38 -3.05 -8.92
N ASN A 116 11.13 -2.08 -9.45
CA ASN A 116 12.09 -2.36 -10.51
C ASN A 116 13.42 -2.90 -9.95
N ASP A 117 13.73 -2.56 -8.69
CA ASP A 117 15.00 -2.92 -8.04
C ASP A 117 14.84 -4.06 -7.02
N TYR A 118 13.68 -4.18 -6.42
CA TYR A 118 13.39 -5.13 -5.35
C TYR A 118 12.16 -6.00 -5.66
N PRO A 119 12.11 -7.23 -5.15
CA PRO A 119 10.93 -8.06 -5.31
C PRO A 119 9.73 -7.49 -4.54
N PRO A 120 8.50 -7.81 -4.96
CA PRO A 120 7.31 -7.55 -4.14
C PRO A 120 7.38 -8.35 -2.82
N PRO A 121 6.65 -7.94 -1.79
CA PRO A 121 6.53 -8.73 -0.56
C PRO A 121 5.90 -10.10 -0.82
N ASP A 122 6.27 -11.08 0.01
CA ASP A 122 5.76 -12.46 -0.11
C ASP A 122 4.31 -12.58 0.37
N LEU A 123 3.90 -11.71 1.29
CA LEU A 123 2.54 -11.66 1.84
C LEU A 123 2.07 -10.22 1.94
N VAL A 124 0.81 -10.00 1.59
CA VAL A 124 0.10 -8.72 1.76
C VAL A 124 -1.24 -8.97 2.42
N ILE A 125 -1.56 -8.12 3.37
CA ILE A 125 -2.86 -8.11 4.05
C ILE A 125 -3.46 -6.72 3.91
N GLU A 126 -4.67 -6.69 3.36
CA GLU A 126 -5.53 -5.51 3.32
C GLU A 126 -6.72 -5.73 4.24
N ILE A 127 -7.00 -4.77 5.08
CA ILE A 127 -8.12 -4.81 6.00
C ILE A 127 -9.24 -4.04 5.32
N ALA A 128 -10.08 -4.78 4.60
CA ALA A 128 -11.16 -4.20 3.83
C ALA A 128 -12.35 -3.89 4.73
N ASN A 129 -12.96 -2.76 4.47
CA ASN A 129 -14.23 -2.36 5.06
C ASN A 129 -15.33 -2.47 3.98
N ILE A 130 -15.67 -1.37 3.34
CA ILE A 130 -16.67 -1.34 2.26
C ILE A 130 -16.06 -1.48 0.87
N SER A 131 -14.74 -1.44 0.76
CA SER A 131 -13.97 -1.51 -0.51
C SER A 131 -13.40 -2.90 -0.82
N LEU A 132 -13.89 -3.97 -0.17
CA LEU A 132 -13.34 -5.33 -0.30
C LEU A 132 -13.25 -5.81 -1.76
N ALA A 133 -14.26 -5.52 -2.58
CA ALA A 133 -14.26 -5.93 -3.98
C ALA A 133 -13.16 -5.23 -4.80
N ASP A 134 -12.89 -3.95 -4.50
CA ASP A 134 -11.81 -3.18 -5.11
C ASP A 134 -10.43 -3.74 -4.70
N ASP A 135 -10.26 -4.01 -3.42
CA ASP A 135 -9.02 -4.53 -2.88
C ASP A 135 -8.68 -5.90 -3.47
N GLN A 136 -9.67 -6.77 -3.60
CA GLN A 136 -9.48 -8.08 -4.24
C GLN A 136 -9.23 -7.96 -5.76
N GLY A 137 -9.92 -7.04 -6.42
CA GLY A 137 -9.82 -6.86 -7.87
C GLY A 137 -8.54 -6.16 -8.30
N LYS A 138 -8.22 -5.01 -7.71
CA LYS A 138 -7.12 -4.14 -8.16
C LYS A 138 -5.83 -4.35 -7.38
N ASN A 139 -5.89 -4.41 -6.06
CA ASN A 139 -4.69 -4.58 -5.24
C ASN A 139 -4.11 -5.99 -5.36
N GLY A 140 -4.94 -7.00 -5.57
CA GLY A 140 -4.47 -8.37 -5.81
C GLY A 140 -3.58 -8.53 -7.05
N TYR A 141 -3.72 -7.66 -8.05
CA TYR A 141 -2.86 -7.66 -9.25
C TYR A 141 -1.54 -6.92 -9.03
N PHE A 142 -1.48 -6.03 -8.08
CA PHE A 142 -0.27 -5.26 -7.81
C PHE A 142 0.94 -6.14 -7.46
N MET A 143 0.70 -7.26 -6.81
CA MET A 143 1.75 -8.17 -6.34
C MET A 143 2.16 -9.23 -7.36
N LYS A 144 1.51 -9.28 -8.53
CA LYS A 144 1.96 -10.12 -9.63
C LYS A 144 3.02 -9.36 -10.43
N SER A 145 4.21 -9.89 -10.37
CA SER A 145 5.43 -9.43 -11.06
C SER A 145 5.22 -9.12 -12.54
#